data_fcbf907ddff172c2f10ed5d0d550108b
#
_entry.id   fcbf907ddff172c2f10ed5d0d550108b
#
_cell.length_a   1.000
_cell.length_b   1.000
_cell.length_c   1.000
_cell.angle_alpha   90.00
_cell.angle_beta   90.00
_cell.angle_gamma   90.00
#
_symmetry.space_group_name_H-M   'P 1'
#
loop_
_entity.id
_entity.type
_entity.pdbx_description
1 polymer ?
#
loop_
_entity_poly.entity_id
_entity_poly.type
_entity_poly.pdbx_seq_one_letter_code
_entity_poly.pdbx_strand_id
1 'polypeptide(L)'
;VYYLESVYGKPWVENGEVQYTEEEIATGMDFINKLEDGHVIPTLATINGDMADSLDKNAKWIDGKYAGIFEWDSSASKFQKAVVESTNKPNQEFVIGDFIKFGDYNGGFTKISMGLAVSANSAHPKEAAMLINYLLNDPEGIEICATERGIPCSTAAKTVLDEKNLGNALVKEANAKVMDHSKFPLDSKFEHNDLKANPDGVYYKVFGKLSSDDYDAAAAAKALLDGVNETLGN
;
A
#
# COMPACT_ATOMS: atom_id res chain seq x y z
N VAL A 1 10.27 -3.35 -0.06
CA VAL A 1 9.88 -4.27 1.02
C VAL A 1 9.41 -5.59 0.44
N TYR A 2 8.32 -5.66 -0.34
CA TYR A 2 7.75 -6.89 -0.90
C TYR A 2 8.79 -7.85 -1.53
N TYR A 3 9.67 -7.31 -2.39
CA TYR A 3 10.76 -8.08 -3.00
C TYR A 3 11.69 -8.72 -1.95
N LEU A 4 12.13 -7.92 -0.98
CA LEU A 4 13.03 -8.39 0.09
C LEU A 4 12.38 -9.48 0.95
N GLU A 5 11.12 -9.30 1.33
CA GLU A 5 10.37 -10.33 2.06
C GLU A 5 10.24 -11.62 1.27
N SER A 6 10.00 -11.53 -0.05
CA SER A 6 9.91 -12.71 -0.93
C SER A 6 11.24 -13.43 -1.09
N VAL A 7 12.36 -12.72 -1.06
CA VAL A 7 13.70 -13.30 -1.20
C VAL A 7 14.23 -13.85 0.12
N TYR A 8 14.06 -13.09 1.22
CA TYR A 8 14.73 -13.37 2.49
C TYR A 8 13.82 -13.93 3.59
N GLY A 9 12.49 -13.81 3.45
CA GLY A 9 11.51 -14.40 4.38
C GLY A 9 11.47 -13.78 5.77
N LYS A 10 11.77 -12.48 5.89
CA LYS A 10 11.76 -11.74 7.15
C LYS A 10 11.06 -10.40 7.00
N PRO A 11 10.46 -9.81 8.07
CA PRO A 11 9.79 -8.53 8.00
C PRO A 11 10.76 -7.38 7.74
N TRP A 12 10.25 -6.24 7.29
CA TRP A 12 11.06 -5.03 7.13
C TRP A 12 11.62 -4.52 8.46
N VAL A 13 10.76 -4.39 9.45
CA VAL A 13 11.11 -3.98 10.82
C VAL A 13 10.47 -4.94 11.81
N GLU A 14 11.21 -5.34 12.81
CA GLU A 14 10.71 -6.13 13.93
C GLU A 14 11.34 -5.60 15.23
N ASN A 15 10.52 -5.43 16.28
CA ASN A 15 10.94 -4.89 17.57
C ASN A 15 11.65 -3.52 17.51
N GLY A 16 11.32 -2.69 16.51
CA GLY A 16 11.92 -1.37 16.31
C GLY A 16 13.27 -1.39 15.59
N GLU A 17 13.69 -2.53 15.05
CA GLU A 17 14.95 -2.69 14.32
C GLU A 17 14.69 -3.15 12.88
N VAL A 18 15.42 -2.57 11.93
CA VAL A 18 15.40 -3.03 10.53
C VAL A 18 16.05 -4.42 10.46
N GLN A 19 15.38 -5.37 9.83
CA GLN A 19 15.82 -6.78 9.80
C GLN A 19 16.76 -7.11 8.62
N TYR A 20 17.05 -6.14 7.76
CA TYR A 20 17.87 -6.33 6.58
C TYR A 20 19.21 -5.62 6.69
N THR A 21 20.26 -6.26 6.19
CA THR A 21 21.57 -5.62 6.02
C THR A 21 21.56 -4.64 4.85
N GLU A 22 22.57 -3.76 4.80
CA GLU A 22 22.74 -2.83 3.69
C GLU A 22 22.85 -3.58 2.35
N GLU A 23 23.57 -4.71 2.31
CA GLU A 23 23.73 -5.53 1.11
C GLU A 23 22.40 -6.17 0.67
N GLU A 24 21.59 -6.65 1.62
CA GLU A 24 20.26 -7.19 1.29
C GLU A 24 19.35 -6.10 0.74
N ILE A 25 19.35 -4.89 1.33
CA ILE A 25 18.58 -3.75 0.82
C ILE A 25 19.07 -3.36 -0.59
N ALA A 26 20.38 -3.37 -0.83
CA ALA A 26 20.95 -3.07 -2.14
C ALA A 26 20.43 -4.01 -3.24
N THR A 27 20.15 -5.29 -2.92
CA THR A 27 19.52 -6.18 -3.91
C THR A 27 18.11 -5.72 -4.32
N GLY A 28 17.38 -5.11 -3.39
CA GLY A 28 16.08 -4.51 -3.67
C GLY A 28 16.17 -3.24 -4.51
N MET A 29 17.21 -2.43 -4.31
CA MET A 29 17.48 -1.24 -5.13
C MET A 29 17.87 -1.64 -6.55
N ASP A 30 18.76 -2.62 -6.70
CA ASP A 30 19.13 -3.23 -7.98
C ASP A 30 17.92 -3.79 -8.74
N PHE A 31 16.98 -4.40 -8.00
CA PHE A 31 15.75 -4.90 -8.60
C PHE A 31 14.90 -3.77 -9.20
N ILE A 32 14.79 -2.62 -8.49
CA ILE A 32 14.06 -1.45 -9.00
C ILE A 32 14.72 -0.90 -10.25
N ASN A 33 16.05 -0.71 -10.25
CA ASN A 33 16.78 -0.28 -11.42
C ASN A 33 16.55 -1.20 -12.63
N LYS A 34 16.60 -2.52 -12.43
CA LYS A 34 16.30 -3.49 -13.50
C LYS A 34 14.88 -3.37 -14.05
N LEU A 35 13.90 -2.99 -13.21
CA LEU A 35 12.53 -2.76 -13.68
C LEU A 35 12.43 -1.46 -14.51
N GLU A 36 13.12 -0.39 -14.11
CA GLU A 36 13.18 0.86 -14.88
C GLU A 36 13.94 0.68 -16.19
N ASP A 37 15.15 0.11 -16.15
CA ASP A 37 15.99 -0.17 -17.34
C ASP A 37 15.30 -1.10 -18.33
N GLY A 38 14.59 -2.10 -17.82
CA GLY A 38 13.78 -3.03 -18.61
C GLY A 38 12.44 -2.45 -19.11
N HIS A 39 12.15 -1.20 -18.81
CA HIS A 39 10.88 -0.53 -19.14
C HIS A 39 9.64 -1.26 -18.62
N VAL A 40 9.79 -2.02 -17.53
CA VAL A 40 8.67 -2.69 -16.83
C VAL A 40 7.88 -1.67 -16.01
N ILE A 41 8.60 -0.73 -15.39
CA ILE A 41 8.02 0.43 -14.73
C ILE A 41 8.60 1.72 -15.33
N PRO A 42 7.85 2.84 -15.33
CA PRO A 42 8.41 4.14 -15.69
C PRO A 42 9.34 4.65 -14.59
N THR A 43 10.27 5.54 -14.96
CA THR A 43 11.11 6.24 -13.98
C THR A 43 10.25 7.08 -13.01
N LEU A 44 10.76 7.31 -11.81
CA LEU A 44 10.05 8.13 -10.83
C LEU A 44 9.79 9.56 -11.34
N ALA A 45 10.70 10.13 -12.11
CA ALA A 45 10.53 11.43 -12.77
C ALA A 45 9.33 11.42 -13.75
N THR A 46 9.18 10.34 -14.52
CA THR A 46 8.04 10.17 -15.43
C THR A 46 6.73 10.04 -14.64
N ILE A 47 6.70 9.23 -13.59
CA ILE A 47 5.52 9.07 -12.73
C ILE A 47 5.10 10.43 -12.13
N ASN A 48 6.05 11.17 -11.59
CA ASN A 48 5.79 12.47 -10.98
C ASN A 48 5.32 13.51 -12.00
N GLY A 49 5.84 13.47 -13.23
CA GLY A 49 5.42 14.35 -14.31
C GLY A 49 4.02 14.04 -14.85
N ASP A 50 3.64 12.78 -14.85
CA ASP A 50 2.34 12.30 -15.37
C ASP A 50 1.25 12.29 -14.29
N MET A 51 1.61 12.41 -13.02
CA MET A 51 0.69 12.27 -11.90
C MET A 51 -0.15 13.55 -11.73
N ALA A 52 -1.48 13.37 -11.70
CA ALA A 52 -2.42 14.39 -11.22
C ALA A 52 -2.40 14.38 -9.67
N ASP A 53 -3.56 14.46 -9.02
CA ASP A 53 -3.65 14.42 -7.54
C ASP A 53 -3.38 13.01 -6.97
N SER A 54 -3.60 11.96 -7.76
CA SER A 54 -3.42 10.56 -7.37
C SER A 54 -3.29 9.65 -8.59
N LEU A 55 -2.69 8.46 -8.41
CA LEU A 55 -2.39 7.52 -9.50
C LEU A 55 -3.61 7.04 -10.29
N ASP A 56 -4.78 6.92 -9.65
CA ASP A 56 -6.03 6.57 -10.32
C ASP A 56 -6.52 7.64 -11.31
N LYS A 57 -6.04 8.88 -11.16
CA LYS A 57 -6.30 10.00 -12.08
C LYS A 57 -5.25 10.17 -13.16
N ASN A 58 -4.21 9.33 -13.18
CA ASN A 58 -3.18 9.35 -14.20
C ASN A 58 -3.79 9.02 -15.57
N ALA A 59 -3.59 9.91 -16.55
CA ALA A 59 -4.15 9.74 -17.89
C ALA A 59 -3.68 8.46 -18.59
N LYS A 60 -2.41 8.04 -18.37
CA LYS A 60 -1.87 6.80 -18.95
C LYS A 60 -2.51 5.55 -18.34
N TRP A 61 -2.88 5.61 -17.04
CA TRP A 61 -3.68 4.57 -16.41
C TRP A 61 -5.07 4.51 -17.03
N ILE A 62 -5.79 5.62 -17.04
CA ILE A 62 -7.16 5.72 -17.58
C ILE A 62 -7.22 5.30 -19.04
N ASP A 63 -6.23 5.67 -19.85
CA ASP A 63 -6.12 5.31 -21.26
C ASP A 63 -5.65 3.86 -21.50
N GLY A 64 -5.38 3.09 -20.44
CA GLY A 64 -4.92 1.71 -20.50
C GLY A 64 -3.54 1.56 -21.15
N LYS A 65 -2.67 2.56 -20.98
CA LYS A 65 -1.26 2.50 -21.38
C LYS A 65 -0.39 1.80 -20.34
N TYR A 66 -0.85 1.72 -19.10
CA TYR A 66 -0.27 0.90 -18.05
C TYR A 66 -1.07 -0.40 -17.92
N ALA A 67 -0.39 -1.53 -17.97
CA ALA A 67 -1.02 -2.85 -17.92
C ALA A 67 -1.48 -3.23 -16.50
N GLY A 68 -0.90 -2.62 -15.45
CA GLY A 68 -1.24 -2.91 -14.07
C GLY A 68 -0.63 -1.91 -13.10
N ILE A 69 -1.00 -2.06 -11.84
CA ILE A 69 -0.48 -1.27 -10.73
C ILE A 69 -0.32 -2.17 -9.50
N PHE A 70 0.71 -1.95 -8.72
CA PHE A 70 0.89 -2.54 -7.40
C PHE A 70 0.47 -1.53 -6.34
N GLU A 71 -0.62 -1.81 -5.64
CA GLU A 71 -1.27 -0.84 -4.74
C GLU A 71 -1.96 -1.57 -3.58
N TRP A 72 -2.47 -0.83 -2.60
CA TRP A 72 -3.25 -1.39 -1.50
C TRP A 72 -4.54 -2.03 -2.00
N ASP A 73 -4.92 -3.15 -1.41
CA ASP A 73 -6.17 -3.86 -1.68
C ASP A 73 -7.42 -2.96 -1.58
N SER A 74 -7.43 -2.08 -0.58
CA SER A 74 -8.50 -1.11 -0.36
C SER A 74 -8.65 -0.07 -1.49
N SER A 75 -7.65 0.08 -2.35
CA SER A 75 -7.66 1.01 -3.49
C SER A 75 -8.26 0.40 -4.76
N ALA A 76 -8.50 -0.91 -4.81
CA ALA A 76 -8.94 -1.60 -6.01
C ALA A 76 -10.20 -0.98 -6.65
N SER A 77 -11.19 -0.58 -5.84
CA SER A 77 -12.44 0.01 -6.34
C SER A 77 -12.22 1.35 -7.06
N LYS A 78 -11.33 2.21 -6.56
CA LYS A 78 -11.10 3.52 -7.21
C LYS A 78 -10.32 3.39 -8.52
N PHE A 79 -9.37 2.46 -8.61
CA PHE A 79 -8.64 2.18 -9.85
C PHE A 79 -9.55 1.54 -10.91
N GLN A 80 -10.40 0.59 -10.49
CA GLN A 80 -11.45 0.02 -11.34
C GLN A 80 -12.37 1.11 -11.89
N LYS A 81 -12.90 1.96 -11.00
CA LYS A 81 -13.83 3.01 -11.37
C LYS A 81 -13.22 3.96 -12.41
N ALA A 82 -11.97 4.38 -12.21
CA ALA A 82 -11.28 5.27 -13.13
C ALA A 82 -11.15 4.69 -14.56
N VAL A 83 -10.95 3.37 -14.68
CA VAL A 83 -10.82 2.68 -15.97
C VAL A 83 -12.18 2.41 -16.60
N VAL A 84 -13.15 1.89 -15.84
CA VAL A 84 -14.47 1.49 -16.35
C VAL A 84 -15.33 2.69 -16.73
N GLU A 85 -15.23 3.79 -15.98
CA GLU A 85 -15.95 5.04 -16.27
C GLU A 85 -15.28 5.87 -17.38
N SER A 86 -14.12 5.43 -17.89
CA SER A 86 -13.44 6.14 -18.97
C SER A 86 -14.26 6.12 -20.25
N THR A 87 -14.50 7.31 -20.80
CA THR A 87 -15.18 7.45 -22.11
C THR A 87 -14.30 7.00 -23.27
N ASN A 88 -12.99 6.90 -23.07
CA ASN A 88 -12.03 6.55 -24.11
C ASN A 88 -12.00 5.05 -24.40
N LYS A 89 -12.29 4.22 -23.39
CA LYS A 89 -12.28 2.75 -23.51
C LYS A 89 -13.36 2.10 -22.62
N PRO A 90 -14.63 2.22 -22.97
CA PRO A 90 -15.76 1.83 -22.11
C PRO A 90 -15.84 0.32 -21.80
N ASN A 91 -15.05 -0.51 -22.49
CA ASN A 91 -15.07 -1.98 -22.33
C ASN A 91 -13.79 -2.52 -21.67
N GLN A 92 -13.03 -1.69 -20.93
CA GLN A 92 -11.88 -2.19 -20.21
C GLN A 92 -12.32 -3.03 -19.00
N GLU A 93 -11.67 -4.18 -18.81
CA GLU A 93 -11.81 -4.99 -17.62
C GLU A 93 -10.70 -4.64 -16.63
N PHE A 94 -11.04 -4.65 -15.35
CA PHE A 94 -10.11 -4.55 -14.24
C PHE A 94 -10.16 -5.86 -13.45
N VAL A 95 -9.03 -6.50 -13.29
CA VAL A 95 -8.90 -7.79 -12.57
C VAL A 95 -7.84 -7.69 -11.47
N ILE A 96 -8.01 -8.48 -10.43
CA ILE A 96 -7.00 -8.60 -9.37
C ILE A 96 -5.98 -9.66 -9.81
N GLY A 97 -4.74 -9.22 -10.04
CA GLY A 97 -3.63 -10.11 -10.36
C GLY A 97 -3.23 -11.01 -9.17
N ASP A 98 -2.40 -12.00 -9.46
CA ASP A 98 -1.80 -12.83 -8.43
C ASP A 98 -0.45 -12.25 -7.98
N PHE A 99 -0.03 -12.59 -6.77
CA PHE A 99 1.27 -12.20 -6.27
C PHE A 99 2.40 -12.90 -7.02
N ILE A 100 3.42 -12.12 -7.38
CA ILE A 100 4.64 -12.65 -8.00
C ILE A 100 5.59 -13.07 -6.89
N LYS A 101 6.09 -14.28 -6.94
CA LYS A 101 7.07 -14.80 -5.99
C LYS A 101 8.48 -14.61 -6.56
N PHE A 102 9.30 -13.80 -5.91
CA PHE A 102 10.66 -13.48 -6.36
C PHE A 102 11.74 -14.41 -5.77
N GLY A 103 11.44 -15.10 -4.69
CA GLY A 103 12.31 -16.04 -4.01
C GLY A 103 11.52 -17.22 -3.41
N ASP A 104 12.03 -17.78 -2.33
CA ASP A 104 11.44 -18.97 -1.71
C ASP A 104 10.27 -18.67 -0.77
N TYR A 105 10.06 -17.40 -0.43
CA TYR A 105 9.07 -16.97 0.55
C TYR A 105 7.93 -16.16 -0.10
N ASN A 106 6.84 -16.05 0.60
CA ASN A 106 5.80 -15.09 0.26
C ASN A 106 6.26 -13.72 0.76
N GLY A 107 6.29 -12.73 -0.12
CA GLY A 107 6.42 -11.34 0.26
C GLY A 107 5.05 -10.73 0.51
N GLY A 108 5.05 -9.50 0.99
CA GLY A 108 3.82 -8.76 1.23
C GLY A 108 3.48 -8.63 2.70
N PHE A 109 2.86 -7.53 3.00
CA PHE A 109 2.61 -7.09 4.36
C PHE A 109 1.18 -6.57 4.51
N THR A 110 0.71 -6.59 5.74
CA THR A 110 -0.61 -6.06 6.11
C THR A 110 -0.47 -4.95 7.13
N LYS A 111 -1.38 -3.99 7.05
CA LYS A 111 -1.56 -2.96 8.09
C LYS A 111 -3.03 -2.61 8.25
N ILE A 112 -3.39 -2.05 9.40
CA ILE A 112 -4.67 -1.37 9.57
C ILE A 112 -4.58 -0.04 8.80
N SER A 113 -5.41 0.10 7.76
CA SER A 113 -5.41 1.30 6.91
C SER A 113 -5.96 2.52 7.63
N MET A 114 -7.02 2.33 8.44
CA MET A 114 -7.69 3.39 9.15
C MET A 114 -8.22 2.91 10.49
N GLY A 115 -8.00 3.70 11.52
CA GLY A 115 -8.55 3.48 12.85
C GLY A 115 -9.41 4.67 13.29
N LEU A 116 -10.44 4.39 14.10
CA LEU A 116 -11.23 5.42 14.78
C LEU A 116 -10.79 5.49 16.24
N ALA A 117 -10.62 6.70 16.76
CA ALA A 117 -10.21 6.93 18.14
C ALA A 117 -11.08 7.99 18.81
N VAL A 118 -11.27 7.87 20.12
CA VAL A 118 -11.89 8.91 20.93
C VAL A 118 -10.80 9.81 21.48
N SER A 119 -10.93 11.13 21.29
CA SER A 119 -9.98 12.08 21.87
C SER A 119 -9.98 11.98 23.40
N ALA A 120 -8.78 11.99 24.00
CA ALA A 120 -8.64 12.03 25.47
C ALA A 120 -9.27 13.27 26.11
N ASN A 121 -9.42 14.35 25.33
CA ASN A 121 -10.05 15.60 25.78
C ASN A 121 -11.54 15.70 25.41
N SER A 122 -12.17 14.61 24.94
CA SER A 122 -13.58 14.63 24.62
C SER A 122 -14.44 14.90 25.87
N ALA A 123 -15.38 15.82 25.75
CA ALA A 123 -16.40 16.04 26.78
C ALA A 123 -17.48 14.94 26.78
N HIS A 124 -17.54 14.12 25.71
CA HIS A 124 -18.54 13.08 25.45
C HIS A 124 -17.90 11.76 25.00
N PRO A 125 -16.99 11.16 25.79
CA PRO A 125 -16.25 9.98 25.35
C PRO A 125 -17.13 8.75 25.16
N LYS A 126 -18.20 8.62 25.95
CA LYS A 126 -19.16 7.52 25.84
C LYS A 126 -19.93 7.58 24.54
N GLU A 127 -20.46 8.74 24.21
CA GLU A 127 -21.23 8.97 22.97
C GLU A 127 -20.32 8.80 21.73
N ALA A 128 -19.09 9.26 21.80
CA ALA A 128 -18.12 9.04 20.73
C ALA A 128 -17.81 7.53 20.54
N ALA A 129 -17.63 6.78 21.63
CA ALA A 129 -17.45 5.34 21.56
C ALA A 129 -18.70 4.62 21.03
N MET A 130 -19.89 5.08 21.36
CA MET A 130 -21.16 4.55 20.80
C MET A 130 -21.24 4.77 19.30
N LEU A 131 -20.84 5.94 18.79
CA LEU A 131 -20.78 6.22 17.36
C LEU A 131 -19.78 5.29 16.65
N ILE A 132 -18.58 5.10 17.21
CA ILE A 132 -17.59 4.17 16.66
C ILE A 132 -18.16 2.75 16.61
N ASN A 133 -18.79 2.31 17.70
CA ASN A 133 -19.40 0.98 17.73
C ASN A 133 -20.55 0.83 16.72
N TYR A 134 -21.38 1.85 16.54
CA TYR A 134 -22.43 1.87 15.51
C TYR A 134 -21.82 1.70 14.12
N LEU A 135 -20.81 2.50 13.76
CA LEU A 135 -20.19 2.45 12.43
C LEU A 135 -19.51 1.10 12.14
N LEU A 136 -18.94 0.45 13.16
CA LEU A 136 -18.11 -0.74 12.97
C LEU A 136 -18.81 -2.07 13.24
N ASN A 137 -19.87 -2.07 14.05
CA ASN A 137 -20.49 -3.31 14.54
C ASN A 137 -22.01 -3.36 14.44
N ASP A 138 -22.70 -2.22 14.26
CA ASP A 138 -24.14 -2.21 14.06
C ASP A 138 -24.47 -2.54 12.60
N PRO A 139 -25.46 -3.42 12.32
CA PRO A 139 -25.82 -3.80 10.95
C PRO A 139 -26.12 -2.61 10.04
N GLU A 140 -26.83 -1.59 10.53
CA GLU A 140 -27.16 -0.40 9.73
C GLU A 140 -25.90 0.44 9.42
N GLY A 141 -25.04 0.66 10.42
CA GLY A 141 -23.77 1.37 10.23
C GLY A 141 -22.83 0.64 9.26
N ILE A 142 -22.78 -0.70 9.36
CA ILE A 142 -22.01 -1.55 8.45
C ILE A 142 -22.54 -1.45 7.01
N GLU A 143 -23.86 -1.47 6.82
CA GLU A 143 -24.46 -1.32 5.49
C GLU A 143 -24.10 0.02 4.83
N ILE A 144 -24.10 1.10 5.63
CA ILE A 144 -23.73 2.44 5.16
C ILE A 144 -22.24 2.52 4.77
N CYS A 145 -21.37 1.96 5.60
CA CYS A 145 -19.91 2.04 5.39
C CYS A 145 -19.41 1.01 4.36
N ALA A 146 -20.02 -0.18 4.35
CA ALA A 146 -19.65 -1.31 3.50
C ALA A 146 -18.13 -1.50 3.37
N THR A 147 -17.60 -1.48 2.15
CA THR A 147 -16.15 -1.60 1.85
C THR A 147 -15.54 -0.29 1.33
N GLU A 148 -16.16 0.86 1.57
CA GLU A 148 -15.70 2.16 1.06
C GLU A 148 -14.30 2.55 1.54
N ARG A 149 -13.88 1.98 2.67
CA ARG A 149 -12.57 2.20 3.29
C ARG A 149 -11.75 0.91 3.45
N GLY A 150 -12.02 -0.09 2.62
CA GLY A 150 -11.45 -1.43 2.70
C GLY A 150 -12.32 -2.38 3.49
N ILE A 151 -11.81 -3.58 3.74
CA ILE A 151 -12.54 -4.60 4.50
C ILE A 151 -12.44 -4.28 6.00
N PRO A 152 -13.58 -4.13 6.72
CA PRO A 152 -13.55 -3.88 8.14
C PRO A 152 -12.97 -5.07 8.92
N CYS A 153 -12.20 -4.79 9.97
CA CYS A 153 -11.60 -5.82 10.83
C CYS A 153 -12.59 -6.49 11.76
N SER A 154 -13.77 -5.89 11.98
CA SER A 154 -14.83 -6.44 12.83
C SER A 154 -15.40 -7.74 12.25
N THR A 155 -15.48 -8.78 13.07
CA THR A 155 -16.13 -10.05 12.69
C THR A 155 -17.63 -9.85 12.41
N ALA A 156 -18.31 -9.02 13.21
CA ALA A 156 -19.70 -8.67 12.98
C ALA A 156 -19.90 -8.01 11.62
N ALA A 157 -19.02 -7.07 11.25
CA ALA A 157 -19.08 -6.42 9.95
C ALA A 157 -18.88 -7.42 8.81
N LYS A 158 -17.90 -8.31 8.90
CA LYS A 158 -17.67 -9.35 7.87
C LYS A 158 -18.91 -10.21 7.67
N THR A 159 -19.54 -10.66 8.77
CA THR A 159 -20.78 -11.45 8.71
C THR A 159 -21.89 -10.70 7.96
N VAL A 160 -22.16 -9.45 8.32
CA VAL A 160 -23.20 -8.65 7.64
C VAL A 160 -22.88 -8.43 6.16
N LEU A 161 -21.62 -8.11 5.82
CA LEU A 161 -21.21 -7.92 4.44
C LEU A 161 -21.39 -9.19 3.60
N ASP A 162 -21.12 -10.35 4.17
CA ASP A 162 -21.26 -11.63 3.46
C ASP A 162 -22.73 -12.04 3.33
N GLU A 163 -23.51 -11.99 4.40
CA GLU A 163 -24.93 -12.35 4.41
C GLU A 163 -25.76 -11.47 3.46
N LYS A 164 -25.44 -10.19 3.40
CA LYS A 164 -26.14 -9.22 2.55
C LYS A 164 -25.50 -9.01 1.18
N ASN A 165 -24.40 -9.71 0.90
CA ASN A 165 -23.60 -9.54 -0.32
C ASN A 165 -23.23 -8.07 -0.63
N LEU A 166 -22.81 -7.34 0.41
CA LEU A 166 -22.46 -5.92 0.31
C LEU A 166 -20.97 -5.71 0.04
N GLY A 167 -20.64 -4.54 -0.51
CA GLY A 167 -19.28 -4.12 -0.78
C GLY A 167 -18.80 -4.46 -2.18
N ASN A 168 -17.65 -3.92 -2.53
CA ASN A 168 -17.03 -4.10 -3.84
C ASN A 168 -16.36 -5.49 -3.95
N ALA A 169 -16.74 -6.26 -4.97
CA ALA A 169 -16.24 -7.62 -5.17
C ALA A 169 -14.71 -7.66 -5.38
N LEU A 170 -14.14 -6.69 -6.10
CA LEU A 170 -12.69 -6.64 -6.31
C LEU A 170 -11.91 -6.30 -5.04
N VAL A 171 -12.46 -5.44 -4.18
CA VAL A 171 -11.85 -5.16 -2.86
C VAL A 171 -11.86 -6.43 -1.99
N LYS A 172 -12.95 -7.19 -2.01
CA LYS A 172 -13.03 -8.48 -1.30
C LYS A 172 -12.04 -9.50 -1.85
N GLU A 173 -11.94 -9.63 -3.17
CA GLU A 173 -10.98 -10.52 -3.84
C GLU A 173 -9.54 -10.11 -3.52
N ALA A 174 -9.20 -8.83 -3.67
CA ALA A 174 -7.87 -8.32 -3.37
C ALA A 174 -7.48 -8.57 -1.91
N ASN A 175 -8.39 -8.28 -0.97
CA ASN A 175 -8.15 -8.52 0.45
C ASN A 175 -7.94 -10.00 0.76
N ALA A 176 -8.76 -10.89 0.17
CA ALA A 176 -8.61 -12.33 0.36
C ALA A 176 -7.22 -12.81 -0.11
N LYS A 177 -6.77 -12.38 -1.29
CA LYS A 177 -5.43 -12.69 -1.81
C LYS A 177 -4.32 -12.16 -0.90
N VAL A 178 -4.43 -10.91 -0.41
CA VAL A 178 -3.47 -10.31 0.53
C VAL A 178 -3.40 -11.12 1.82
N MET A 179 -4.54 -11.45 2.42
CA MET A 179 -4.60 -12.16 3.71
C MET A 179 -4.08 -13.59 3.63
N ASP A 180 -4.23 -14.26 2.49
CA ASP A 180 -3.67 -15.59 2.26
C ASP A 180 -2.15 -15.55 2.02
N HIS A 181 -1.68 -14.54 1.28
CA HIS A 181 -0.30 -14.44 0.83
C HIS A 181 0.64 -13.80 1.85
N SER A 182 0.23 -12.66 2.45
CA SER A 182 1.09 -11.87 3.33
C SER A 182 1.35 -12.54 4.67
N LYS A 183 2.61 -12.46 5.14
CA LYS A 183 3.04 -13.11 6.39
C LYS A 183 3.40 -12.12 7.48
N PHE A 184 3.72 -10.88 7.11
CA PHE A 184 4.26 -9.90 8.05
C PHE A 184 3.33 -8.69 8.24
N PRO A 185 3.22 -8.16 9.47
CA PRO A 185 2.65 -6.84 9.68
C PRO A 185 3.63 -5.76 9.23
N LEU A 186 3.12 -4.69 8.67
CA LEU A 186 3.92 -3.50 8.41
C LEU A 186 4.16 -2.72 9.70
N ASP A 187 5.39 -2.26 9.90
CA ASP A 187 5.75 -1.43 11.04
C ASP A 187 4.93 -0.13 11.08
N SER A 188 4.54 0.31 12.28
CA SER A 188 3.70 1.49 12.46
C SER A 188 4.35 2.80 12.02
N LYS A 189 5.69 2.86 12.01
CA LYS A 189 6.45 4.03 11.56
C LYS A 189 6.75 4.03 10.06
N PHE A 190 6.43 2.95 9.34
CA PHE A 190 6.67 2.87 7.88
C PHE A 190 6.09 4.06 7.12
N GLU A 191 4.96 4.56 7.55
CA GLU A 191 4.31 5.74 6.96
C GLU A 191 4.54 7.04 7.75
N HIS A 192 5.59 7.10 8.59
CA HIS A 192 5.95 8.33 9.27
C HIS A 192 6.27 9.45 8.28
N ASN A 193 5.91 10.69 8.59
CA ASN A 193 6.12 11.80 7.65
C ASN A 193 7.58 11.97 7.25
N ASP A 194 8.53 11.76 8.17
CA ASP A 194 9.96 11.85 7.88
C ASP A 194 10.40 10.84 6.82
N LEU A 195 9.69 9.73 6.69
CA LEU A 195 9.94 8.70 5.67
C LEU A 195 9.18 8.96 4.37
N LYS A 196 7.87 9.26 4.43
CA LYS A 196 7.00 9.25 3.25
C LYS A 196 6.63 10.61 2.67
N ALA A 197 6.93 11.72 3.36
CA ALA A 197 6.54 13.04 2.87
C ALA A 197 7.11 13.32 1.48
N ASN A 198 6.26 13.83 0.59
CA ASN A 198 6.65 14.25 -0.75
C ASN A 198 6.85 15.78 -0.75
N PRO A 199 8.02 16.31 -1.18
CA PRO A 199 9.23 15.60 -1.66
C PRO A 199 10.27 15.30 -0.59
N ASP A 200 10.05 15.67 0.67
CA ASP A 200 11.11 15.81 1.68
C ASP A 200 11.43 14.55 2.48
N GLY A 201 10.57 13.54 2.42
CA GLY A 201 10.77 12.27 3.13
C GLY A 201 11.91 11.43 2.57
N VAL A 202 12.46 10.55 3.41
CA VAL A 202 13.58 9.67 3.07
C VAL A 202 13.29 8.85 1.82
N TYR A 203 12.09 8.27 1.70
CA TYR A 203 11.74 7.45 0.53
C TYR A 203 11.82 8.24 -0.76
N TYR A 204 11.21 9.43 -0.80
CA TYR A 204 11.23 10.28 -1.99
C TYR A 204 12.64 10.68 -2.40
N LYS A 205 13.48 11.09 -1.44
CA LYS A 205 14.87 11.49 -1.69
C LYS A 205 15.71 10.33 -2.19
N VAL A 206 15.62 9.17 -1.53
CA VAL A 206 16.43 8.00 -1.88
C VAL A 206 16.03 7.44 -3.24
N PHE A 207 14.73 7.17 -3.44
CA PHE A 207 14.26 6.62 -4.71
C PHE A 207 14.36 7.62 -5.86
N GLY A 208 14.23 8.94 -5.59
CA GLY A 208 14.48 9.97 -6.57
C GLY A 208 15.92 9.96 -7.09
N LYS A 209 16.89 9.86 -6.19
CA LYS A 209 18.31 9.77 -6.55
C LYS A 209 18.70 8.45 -7.20
N LEU A 210 18.07 7.34 -6.79
CA LEU A 210 18.24 6.05 -7.44
C LEU A 210 17.75 6.11 -8.90
N SER A 211 16.55 6.60 -9.13
CA SER A 211 15.91 6.69 -10.45
C SER A 211 16.55 7.73 -11.38
N SER A 212 17.38 8.67 -10.84
CA SER A 212 18.15 9.66 -11.62
C SER A 212 19.61 9.30 -11.79
N ASP A 213 20.03 8.09 -11.37
CA ASP A 213 21.43 7.62 -11.39
C ASP A 213 22.40 8.44 -10.49
N ASP A 214 21.86 9.29 -9.59
CA ASP A 214 22.69 10.01 -8.60
C ASP A 214 23.18 9.09 -7.47
N TYR A 215 22.45 8.01 -7.23
CA TYR A 215 22.84 6.91 -6.33
C TYR A 215 22.87 5.60 -7.09
N ASP A 216 23.93 4.83 -6.87
CA ASP A 216 23.89 3.39 -7.14
C ASP A 216 23.08 2.64 -6.06
N ALA A 217 22.89 1.34 -6.28
CA ALA A 217 22.09 0.52 -5.35
C ALA A 217 22.65 0.48 -3.93
N ALA A 218 23.98 0.51 -3.76
CA ALA A 218 24.63 0.49 -2.45
C ALA A 218 24.45 1.83 -1.71
N ALA A 219 24.68 2.95 -2.40
CA ALA A 219 24.45 4.28 -1.83
C ALA A 219 22.98 4.52 -1.44
N ALA A 220 22.05 4.06 -2.29
CA ALA A 220 20.63 4.13 -2.01
C ALA A 220 20.24 3.27 -0.80
N ALA A 221 20.76 2.03 -0.71
CA ALA A 221 20.52 1.13 0.41
C ALA A 221 21.00 1.72 1.73
N LYS A 222 22.22 2.24 1.76
CA LYS A 222 22.79 2.92 2.92
C LYS A 222 21.94 4.11 3.35
N ALA A 223 21.60 5.00 2.42
CA ALA A 223 20.81 6.19 2.71
C ALA A 223 19.40 5.85 3.22
N LEU A 224 18.79 4.80 2.67
CA LEU A 224 17.50 4.31 3.16
C LEU A 224 17.60 3.75 4.57
N LEU A 225 18.59 2.89 4.83
CA LEU A 225 18.81 2.27 6.14
C LEU A 225 19.07 3.32 7.22
N ASP A 226 19.96 4.28 6.95
CA ASP A 226 20.29 5.38 7.86
C ASP A 226 19.02 6.21 8.20
N GLY A 227 18.24 6.61 7.21
CA GLY A 227 17.04 7.42 7.41
C GLY A 227 15.90 6.67 8.13
N VAL A 228 15.77 5.37 7.89
CA VAL A 228 14.79 4.55 8.63
C VAL A 228 15.23 4.38 10.08
N ASN A 229 16.50 4.06 10.35
CA ASN A 229 17.02 3.93 11.71
C ASN A 229 16.86 5.23 12.50
N GLU A 230 17.16 6.39 11.91
CA GLU A 230 16.93 7.71 12.54
C GLU A 230 15.44 7.87 12.94
N THR A 231 14.50 7.50 12.05
CA THR A 231 13.07 7.59 12.34
C THR A 231 12.63 6.59 13.41
N LEU A 232 13.25 5.41 13.47
CA LEU A 232 13.01 4.41 14.52
C LEU A 232 13.57 4.86 15.88
N GLY A 233 14.55 5.76 15.90
CA GLY A 233 15.23 6.27 17.10
C GLY A 233 16.45 5.43 17.49
N ASN A 234 17.08 4.77 16.49
CA ASN A 234 18.29 3.94 16.63
C ASN A 234 19.53 4.71 16.21
#